data_b8b76c649e51b6f24689bc502b7d78c4
#
_entry.id   b8b76c649e51b6f24689bc502b7d78c4
#
_cell.length_a   1.000
_cell.length_b   1.000
_cell.length_c   1.000
_cell.angle_alpha   90.00
_cell.angle_beta   90.00
_cell.angle_gamma   90.00
#
_symmetry.space_group_name_H-M   'P 1'
#
loop_
_entity.id
_entity.type
_entity.pdbx_description
1 polymer ?
#
loop_
_entity_poly.entity_id
_entity_poly.type
_entity_poly.pdbx_seq_one_letter_code
_entity_poly.pdbx_strand_id
1 'polypeptide(L)'
;MPTRLDDRLVIAISSRALFNLDESHQVYQNEGLQAYSDYQVAREEEPLEPGEAFPLVHKLLRLNDRLGDSQVEVVLLSRNSADTGLRVFNSIQHYNLDISRAAFCGGESPWRYINAFGCQLFLSNEAEDVRYALDCGVAAATLVSSKGGDSVDDQLRFAFDGDAVLFSDEAE
;
A
#
# COMPACT_ATOMS: atom_id res chain seq x y z
N MET A 1 -9.13 -26.02 -0.17
CA MET A 1 -10.21 -25.41 0.63
C MET A 1 -10.16 -23.93 0.36
N PRO A 2 -11.28 -23.23 0.19
CA PRO A 2 -11.21 -21.77 0.13
C PRO A 2 -10.74 -21.28 1.49
N THR A 3 -9.62 -20.57 1.50
CA THR A 3 -9.07 -19.98 2.71
C THR A 3 -10.06 -18.94 3.21
N ARG A 4 -10.52 -19.07 4.44
CA ARG A 4 -11.37 -18.07 5.08
C ARG A 4 -10.55 -16.79 5.20
N LEU A 5 -11.02 -15.71 4.59
CA LEU A 5 -10.41 -14.36 4.69
C LEU A 5 -10.54 -13.80 6.12
N ASP A 6 -11.44 -14.38 6.92
CA ASP A 6 -11.81 -13.89 8.26
C ASP A 6 -10.70 -14.08 9.33
N ASP A 7 -9.69 -14.90 9.04
CA ASP A 7 -8.63 -15.24 10.00
C ASP A 7 -7.28 -14.55 9.67
N ARG A 8 -7.25 -13.61 8.70
CA ARG A 8 -6.02 -12.92 8.28
C ARG A 8 -6.09 -11.45 8.56
N LEU A 9 -4.94 -10.86 8.87
CA LEU A 9 -4.76 -9.42 8.85
C LEU A 9 -4.62 -8.95 7.39
N VAL A 10 -5.66 -8.32 6.85
CA VAL A 10 -5.66 -7.78 5.49
C VAL A 10 -5.31 -6.30 5.52
N ILE A 11 -4.19 -5.94 4.89
CA ILE A 11 -3.68 -4.57 4.83
C ILE A 11 -3.74 -4.08 3.39
N ALA A 12 -4.45 -2.97 3.18
CA ALA A 12 -4.44 -2.29 1.90
C ALA A 12 -3.29 -1.28 1.82
N ILE A 13 -2.60 -1.24 0.70
CA ILE A 13 -1.49 -0.32 0.45
C ILE A 13 -1.69 0.41 -0.88
N SER A 14 -1.41 1.72 -0.94
CA SER A 14 -1.41 2.43 -2.20
C SER A 14 -0.14 2.14 -3.02
N SER A 15 -0.25 2.16 -4.36
CA SER A 15 0.90 1.93 -5.24
C SER A 15 2.02 2.95 -5.01
N ARG A 16 1.68 4.23 -4.76
CA ARG A 16 2.65 5.29 -4.45
C ARG A 16 3.33 5.14 -3.09
N ALA A 17 2.69 4.47 -2.14
CA ALA A 17 3.32 4.14 -0.88
C ALA A 17 4.28 2.95 -1.02
N LEU A 18 3.90 1.95 -1.83
CA LEU A 18 4.71 0.75 -2.05
C LEU A 18 5.94 1.03 -2.92
N PHE A 19 5.80 1.83 -3.97
CA PHE A 19 6.85 2.16 -4.92
C PHE A 19 7.00 3.67 -5.14
N ASN A 20 8.21 4.11 -5.42
CA ASN A 20 8.48 5.48 -5.83
C ASN A 20 7.95 5.71 -7.25
N LEU A 21 6.94 6.56 -7.36
CA LEU A 21 6.31 6.97 -8.62
C LEU A 21 6.50 8.47 -8.89
N ASP A 22 7.45 9.13 -8.25
CA ASP A 22 7.62 10.59 -8.31
C ASP A 22 7.94 11.08 -9.73
N GLU A 23 8.82 10.38 -10.45
CA GLU A 23 9.13 10.74 -11.83
C GLU A 23 7.90 10.69 -12.74
N SER A 24 7.13 9.60 -12.67
CA SER A 24 5.92 9.46 -13.47
C SER A 24 4.84 10.45 -13.04
N HIS A 25 4.77 10.79 -11.76
CA HIS A 25 3.87 11.82 -11.26
C HIS A 25 4.24 13.22 -11.78
N GLN A 26 5.52 13.54 -11.90
CA GLN A 26 5.98 14.78 -12.53
C GLN A 26 5.57 14.84 -14.01
N VAL A 27 5.68 13.74 -14.76
CA VAL A 27 5.17 13.66 -16.12
C VAL A 27 3.67 13.96 -16.17
N TYR A 28 2.91 13.35 -15.26
CA TYR A 28 1.47 13.64 -15.15
C TYR A 28 1.16 15.12 -14.91
N GLN A 29 1.88 15.75 -13.98
CA GLN A 29 1.67 17.17 -13.62
C GLN A 29 2.05 18.12 -14.76
N ASN A 30 3.10 17.82 -15.50
CA ASN A 30 3.64 18.71 -16.54
C ASN A 30 2.98 18.50 -17.91
N GLU A 31 2.63 17.26 -18.26
CA GLU A 31 2.26 16.85 -19.61
C GLU A 31 0.88 16.18 -19.69
N GLY A 32 0.28 15.86 -18.52
CA GLY A 32 -1.06 15.32 -18.43
C GLY A 32 -1.16 13.79 -18.50
N LEU A 33 -2.41 13.31 -18.50
CA LEU A 33 -2.71 11.88 -18.34
C LEU A 33 -2.17 11.00 -19.47
N GLN A 34 -2.23 11.47 -20.73
CA GLN A 34 -1.78 10.67 -21.86
C GLN A 34 -0.26 10.45 -21.81
N ALA A 35 0.51 11.50 -21.57
CA ALA A 35 1.97 11.40 -21.42
C ALA A 35 2.37 10.50 -20.26
N TYR A 36 1.64 10.57 -19.14
CA TYR A 36 1.82 9.65 -18.02
C TYR A 36 1.59 8.18 -18.42
N SER A 37 0.49 7.90 -19.14
CA SER A 37 0.19 6.55 -19.62
C SER A 37 1.30 6.05 -20.55
N ASP A 38 1.67 6.83 -21.54
CA ASP A 38 2.73 6.49 -22.49
C ASP A 38 4.08 6.25 -21.78
N TYR A 39 4.40 7.08 -20.78
CA TYR A 39 5.60 6.93 -19.96
C TYR A 39 5.62 5.60 -19.19
N GLN A 40 4.51 5.23 -18.57
CA GLN A 40 4.40 3.99 -17.78
C GLN A 40 4.44 2.75 -18.68
N VAL A 41 3.71 2.77 -19.81
CA VAL A 41 3.70 1.67 -20.78
C VAL A 41 5.09 1.46 -21.40
N ALA A 42 5.76 2.55 -21.79
CA ALA A 42 7.11 2.46 -22.37
C ALA A 42 8.16 1.86 -21.43
N ARG A 43 7.88 1.86 -20.12
CA ARG A 43 8.77 1.38 -19.05
C ARG A 43 8.17 0.24 -18.23
N GLU A 44 7.19 -0.47 -18.78
CA GLU A 44 6.46 -1.48 -18.04
C GLU A 44 7.34 -2.61 -17.48
N GLU A 45 8.46 -2.91 -18.15
CA GLU A 45 9.43 -3.92 -17.74
C GLU A 45 10.55 -3.36 -16.83
N GLU A 46 10.64 -2.04 -16.67
CA GLU A 46 11.60 -1.41 -15.76
C GLU A 46 11.03 -1.40 -14.33
N PRO A 47 11.64 -2.13 -13.38
CA PRO A 47 11.13 -2.15 -12.01
C PRO A 47 11.12 -0.75 -11.40
N LEU A 48 10.06 -0.47 -10.65
CA LEU A 48 9.96 0.74 -9.84
C LEU A 48 10.87 0.63 -8.62
N GLU A 49 11.46 1.74 -8.22
CA GLU A 49 12.20 1.81 -6.96
C GLU A 49 11.27 1.62 -5.74
N PRO A 50 11.75 1.01 -4.64
CA PRO A 50 11.00 0.90 -3.42
C PRO A 50 10.54 2.26 -2.87
N GLY A 51 9.27 2.33 -2.44
CA GLY A 51 8.69 3.48 -1.76
C GLY A 51 8.77 3.36 -0.23
N GLU A 52 8.17 4.33 0.47
CA GLU A 52 8.24 4.43 1.93
C GLU A 52 7.66 3.21 2.66
N ALA A 53 6.61 2.61 2.10
CA ALA A 53 5.96 1.43 2.68
C ALA A 53 6.67 0.12 2.36
N PHE A 54 7.58 0.11 1.41
CA PHE A 54 8.19 -1.13 0.92
C PHE A 54 8.85 -1.96 2.04
N PRO A 55 9.69 -1.37 2.92
CA PRO A 55 10.30 -2.13 4.01
C PRO A 55 9.27 -2.72 4.98
N LEU A 56 8.19 -1.99 5.26
CA LEU A 56 7.11 -2.45 6.12
C LEU A 56 6.36 -3.62 5.47
N VAL A 57 5.96 -3.48 4.21
CA VAL A 57 5.24 -4.51 3.45
C VAL A 57 6.08 -5.79 3.34
N HIS A 58 7.36 -5.65 3.00
CA HIS A 58 8.28 -6.77 2.93
C HIS A 58 8.38 -7.54 4.26
N LYS A 59 8.51 -6.81 5.39
CA LYS A 59 8.55 -7.42 6.73
C LYS A 59 7.23 -8.09 7.11
N LEU A 60 6.09 -7.48 6.76
CA LEU A 60 4.75 -8.02 7.01
C LEU A 60 4.54 -9.35 6.25
N LEU A 61 4.88 -9.40 4.97
CA LEU A 61 4.76 -10.62 4.16
C LEU A 61 5.67 -11.73 4.66
N ARG A 62 6.88 -11.40 5.13
CA ARG A 62 7.81 -12.38 5.73
C ARG A 62 7.32 -12.99 7.05
N LEU A 63 6.33 -12.41 7.71
CA LEU A 63 5.70 -13.06 8.87
C LEU A 63 5.04 -14.39 8.48
N ASN A 64 4.45 -14.48 7.28
CA ASN A 64 3.83 -15.70 6.78
C ASN A 64 4.85 -16.85 6.69
N ASP A 65 6.07 -16.57 6.23
CA ASP A 65 7.15 -17.57 6.17
C ASP A 65 7.54 -18.10 7.55
N ARG A 66 7.55 -17.21 8.55
CA ARG A 66 7.97 -17.55 9.92
C ARG A 66 6.89 -18.27 10.71
N LEU A 67 5.63 -17.95 10.47
CA LEU A 67 4.50 -18.53 11.18
C LEU A 67 4.02 -19.83 10.55
N GLY A 68 4.49 -20.14 9.33
CA GLY A 68 4.13 -21.36 8.61
C GLY A 68 2.67 -21.37 8.13
N ASP A 69 2.00 -20.22 8.17
CA ASP A 69 0.63 -20.03 7.74
C ASP A 69 0.45 -18.59 7.24
N SER A 70 -0.50 -18.37 6.34
CA SER A 70 -0.79 -17.06 5.74
C SER A 70 -1.63 -16.22 6.71
N GLN A 71 -0.96 -15.53 7.63
CA GLN A 71 -1.57 -14.70 8.67
C GLN A 71 -1.79 -13.25 8.21
N VAL A 72 -0.97 -12.79 7.26
CA VAL A 72 -1.03 -11.43 6.73
C VAL A 72 -1.27 -11.48 5.23
N GLU A 73 -2.16 -10.67 4.74
CA GLU A 73 -2.38 -10.44 3.32
C GLU A 73 -2.22 -8.96 3.02
N VAL A 74 -1.47 -8.64 1.97
CA VAL A 74 -1.36 -7.28 1.46
C VAL A 74 -2.13 -7.17 0.15
N VAL A 75 -3.00 -6.16 0.06
CA VAL A 75 -3.81 -5.85 -1.11
C VAL A 75 -3.37 -4.50 -1.67
N LEU A 76 -3.12 -4.44 -2.97
CA LEU A 76 -2.76 -3.19 -3.62
C LEU A 76 -4.04 -2.43 -4.02
N LEU A 77 -4.17 -1.20 -3.56
CA LEU A 77 -5.22 -0.27 -4.00
C LEU A 77 -4.58 0.92 -4.72
N SER A 78 -4.84 1.07 -6.00
CA SER A 78 -4.14 2.04 -6.84
C SER A 78 -5.10 2.95 -7.60
N ARG A 79 -4.78 4.23 -7.68
CA ARG A 79 -5.44 5.19 -8.58
C ARG A 79 -5.04 4.99 -10.05
N ASN A 80 -4.03 4.20 -10.34
CA ASN A 80 -3.64 3.89 -11.71
C ASN A 80 -4.80 3.23 -12.48
N SER A 81 -4.76 3.33 -13.79
CA SER A 81 -5.56 2.50 -14.70
C SER A 81 -4.90 1.11 -14.87
N ALA A 82 -5.61 0.18 -15.50
CA ALA A 82 -5.10 -1.18 -15.67
C ALA A 82 -3.81 -1.25 -16.52
N ASP A 83 -3.72 -0.42 -17.56
CA ASP A 83 -2.56 -0.30 -18.44
C ASP A 83 -1.33 0.29 -17.71
N THR A 84 -1.52 1.35 -16.93
CA THR A 84 -0.43 1.93 -16.14
C THR A 84 -0.09 1.11 -14.89
N GLY A 85 -0.98 0.22 -14.49
CA GLY A 85 -0.79 -0.70 -13.36
C GLY A 85 0.14 -1.87 -13.68
N LEU A 86 0.39 -2.19 -14.95
CA LEU A 86 1.23 -3.33 -15.34
C LEU A 86 2.66 -3.19 -14.81
N ARG A 87 3.26 -2.00 -14.90
CA ARG A 87 4.58 -1.73 -14.34
C ARG A 87 4.65 -1.99 -12.84
N VAL A 88 3.58 -1.67 -12.09
CA VAL A 88 3.47 -1.94 -10.66
C VAL A 88 3.44 -3.45 -10.40
N PHE A 89 2.68 -4.22 -11.18
CA PHE A 89 2.66 -5.67 -11.07
C PHE A 89 4.02 -6.31 -11.41
N ASN A 90 4.67 -5.86 -12.47
CA ASN A 90 6.00 -6.35 -12.84
C ASN A 90 7.01 -6.06 -11.72
N SER A 91 6.90 -4.90 -11.06
CA SER A 91 7.72 -4.57 -9.89
C SER A 91 7.43 -5.48 -8.69
N ILE A 92 6.15 -5.77 -8.39
CA ILE A 92 5.75 -6.74 -7.36
C ILE A 92 6.41 -8.10 -7.62
N GLN A 93 6.38 -8.58 -8.86
CA GLN A 93 7.02 -9.85 -9.26
C GLN A 93 8.54 -9.77 -9.15
N HIS A 94 9.15 -8.68 -9.60
CA HIS A 94 10.60 -8.47 -9.53
C HIS A 94 11.13 -8.56 -8.09
N TYR A 95 10.41 -7.98 -7.13
CA TYR A 95 10.78 -8.02 -5.71
C TYR A 95 10.25 -9.25 -4.96
N ASN A 96 9.61 -10.20 -5.66
CA ASN A 96 9.03 -11.41 -5.07
C ASN A 96 8.07 -11.11 -3.89
N LEU A 97 7.26 -10.04 -4.01
CA LEU A 97 6.24 -9.74 -3.01
C LEU A 97 5.01 -10.63 -3.25
N ASP A 98 4.54 -11.31 -2.20
CA ASP A 98 3.30 -12.12 -2.26
C ASP A 98 2.06 -11.22 -2.18
N ILE A 99 1.84 -10.42 -3.24
CA ILE A 99 0.68 -9.56 -3.41
C ILE A 99 -0.08 -10.04 -4.65
N SER A 100 -1.19 -10.74 -4.44
CA SER A 100 -1.97 -11.37 -5.51
C SER A 100 -3.29 -10.66 -5.81
N ARG A 101 -3.75 -9.76 -4.91
CA ARG A 101 -4.98 -9.01 -5.10
C ARG A 101 -4.70 -7.52 -5.25
N ALA A 102 -5.36 -6.90 -6.24
CA ALA A 102 -5.25 -5.47 -6.49
C ALA A 102 -6.55 -4.89 -7.05
N ALA A 103 -6.77 -3.58 -6.86
CA ALA A 103 -7.73 -2.79 -7.60
C ALA A 103 -7.05 -1.57 -8.22
N PHE A 104 -7.31 -1.36 -9.51
CA PHE A 104 -6.89 -0.19 -10.27
C PHE A 104 -8.12 0.65 -10.58
N CYS A 105 -8.13 1.91 -10.11
CA CYS A 105 -9.34 2.72 -10.04
C CYS A 105 -9.43 3.80 -11.15
N GLY A 106 -8.46 3.84 -12.07
CA GLY A 106 -8.48 4.75 -13.22
C GLY A 106 -8.55 6.25 -12.85
N GLY A 107 -7.81 6.67 -11.82
CA GLY A 107 -7.79 8.03 -11.30
C GLY A 107 -8.74 8.30 -10.12
N GLU A 108 -9.73 7.43 -9.90
CA GLU A 108 -10.63 7.56 -8.75
C GLU A 108 -9.97 7.12 -7.44
N SER A 109 -10.50 7.63 -6.31
CA SER A 109 -10.07 7.20 -4.98
C SER A 109 -10.42 5.73 -4.73
N PRO A 110 -9.47 4.93 -4.22
CA PRO A 110 -9.66 3.49 -4.02
C PRO A 110 -10.46 3.13 -2.76
N TRP A 111 -10.86 4.07 -1.93
CA TRP A 111 -11.51 3.82 -0.63
C TRP A 111 -12.73 2.89 -0.70
N ARG A 112 -13.47 2.93 -1.82
CA ARG A 112 -14.66 2.08 -2.04
C ARG A 112 -14.35 0.59 -2.01
N TYR A 113 -13.12 0.21 -2.29
CA TYR A 113 -12.69 -1.19 -2.35
C TYR A 113 -12.17 -1.71 -1.01
N ILE A 114 -11.88 -0.86 -0.05
CA ILE A 114 -11.28 -1.25 1.24
C ILE A 114 -12.17 -2.28 1.95
N ASN A 115 -13.44 -1.98 2.13
CA ASN A 115 -14.39 -2.90 2.77
C ASN A 115 -14.67 -4.15 1.92
N ALA A 116 -14.73 -4.00 0.58
CA ALA A 116 -14.97 -5.11 -0.32
C ALA A 116 -13.84 -6.15 -0.31
N PHE A 117 -12.61 -5.71 -0.07
CA PHE A 117 -11.45 -6.59 0.11
C PHE A 117 -11.28 -7.12 1.55
N GLY A 118 -12.10 -6.65 2.50
CA GLY A 118 -12.01 -7.03 3.91
C GLY A 118 -10.78 -6.45 4.60
N CYS A 119 -10.31 -5.28 4.17
CA CYS A 119 -9.12 -4.66 4.75
C CYS A 119 -9.40 -4.08 6.13
N GLN A 120 -8.54 -4.38 7.10
CA GLN A 120 -8.58 -3.84 8.45
C GLN A 120 -7.68 -2.62 8.64
N LEU A 121 -6.69 -2.44 7.76
CA LEU A 121 -5.78 -1.28 7.78
C LEU A 121 -5.56 -0.79 6.35
N PHE A 122 -5.58 0.52 6.16
CA PHE A 122 -5.23 1.16 4.90
C PHE A 122 -4.07 2.13 5.08
N LEU A 123 -3.03 1.97 4.26
CA LEU A 123 -1.83 2.80 4.27
C LEU A 123 -1.64 3.49 2.91
N SER A 124 -1.51 4.81 2.93
CA SER A 124 -1.37 5.61 1.71
C SER A 124 -0.52 6.86 1.94
N ASN A 125 0.06 7.42 0.89
CA ASN A 125 0.69 8.74 0.89
C ASN A 125 -0.34 9.85 0.66
N GLU A 126 -1.56 9.50 0.20
CA GLU A 126 -2.64 10.45 -0.07
C GLU A 126 -3.52 10.65 1.16
N ALA A 127 -3.35 11.78 1.84
CA ALA A 127 -4.08 12.08 3.08
C ALA A 127 -5.60 12.13 2.88
N GLU A 128 -6.07 12.50 1.70
CA GLU A 128 -7.50 12.52 1.37
C GLU A 128 -8.09 11.10 1.36
N ASP A 129 -7.39 10.13 0.74
CA ASP A 129 -7.82 8.72 0.72
C ASP A 129 -7.85 8.12 2.13
N VAL A 130 -6.86 8.49 2.96
CA VAL A 130 -6.80 8.07 4.36
C VAL A 130 -8.00 8.61 5.13
N ARG A 131 -8.33 9.89 4.96
CA ARG A 131 -9.50 10.50 5.63
C ARG A 131 -10.79 9.79 5.24
N TYR A 132 -11.01 9.52 3.95
CA TYR A 132 -12.18 8.77 3.50
C TYR A 132 -12.26 7.36 4.08
N ALA A 133 -11.13 6.67 4.23
CA ALA A 133 -11.10 5.36 4.86
C ALA A 133 -11.51 5.43 6.34
N LEU A 134 -10.99 6.43 7.07
CA LEU A 134 -11.35 6.67 8.48
C LEU A 134 -12.85 7.01 8.63
N ASP A 135 -13.39 7.86 7.76
CA ASP A 135 -14.81 8.21 7.74
C ASP A 135 -15.71 6.98 7.48
N CYS A 136 -15.18 5.95 6.80
CA CYS A 136 -15.85 4.67 6.58
C CYS A 136 -15.61 3.65 7.71
N GLY A 137 -14.94 4.04 8.79
CA GLY A 137 -14.69 3.19 9.94
C GLY A 137 -13.55 2.18 9.76
N VAL A 138 -12.68 2.38 8.77
CA VAL A 138 -11.48 1.56 8.57
C VAL A 138 -10.28 2.27 9.18
N ALA A 139 -9.47 1.55 9.97
CA ALA A 139 -8.20 2.10 10.44
C ALA A 139 -7.30 2.46 9.25
N ALA A 140 -6.80 3.68 9.23
CA ALA A 140 -5.96 4.14 8.13
C ALA A 140 -4.89 5.13 8.64
N ALA A 141 -3.76 5.17 7.92
CA ALA A 141 -2.68 6.10 8.24
C ALA A 141 -2.01 6.64 6.97
N THR A 142 -1.64 7.92 7.03
CA THR A 142 -0.79 8.52 6.01
C THR A 142 0.66 8.18 6.31
N LEU A 143 1.35 7.63 5.31
CA LEU A 143 2.78 7.38 5.38
C LEU A 143 3.54 8.67 5.12
N VAL A 144 4.48 8.95 5.99
CA VAL A 144 5.35 10.12 5.89
C VAL A 144 6.75 9.63 5.59
N SER A 145 7.39 10.25 4.60
CA SER A 145 8.77 9.96 4.24
C SER A 145 9.68 10.13 5.46
N SER A 146 10.32 9.05 5.90
CA SER A 146 11.31 9.11 6.96
C SER A 146 12.71 9.03 6.34
N LYS A 147 13.60 9.94 6.71
CA LYS A 147 15.03 9.83 6.42
C LYS A 147 15.71 8.77 7.31
N GLY A 148 14.97 7.74 7.69
CA GLY A 148 15.47 6.62 8.49
C GLY A 148 16.34 5.74 7.63
N GLY A 149 17.56 5.51 8.05
CA GLY A 149 18.52 4.67 7.33
C GLY A 149 18.01 3.25 7.15
N ASP A 150 18.56 2.58 6.15
CA ASP A 150 18.38 1.17 5.86
C ASP A 150 18.65 0.31 7.10
N SER A 151 17.64 0.08 7.92
CA SER A 151 17.77 -0.90 8.98
C SER A 151 17.66 -2.28 8.32
N VAL A 152 18.79 -2.94 8.17
CA VAL A 152 18.92 -4.35 7.73
C VAL A 152 18.26 -5.32 8.72
N ASP A 153 17.53 -4.79 9.69
CA ASP A 153 16.87 -5.54 10.75
C ASP A 153 15.54 -6.13 10.26
N ASP A 154 15.44 -7.46 10.32
CA ASP A 154 14.24 -8.24 9.98
C ASP A 154 13.10 -8.12 11.01
N GLN A 155 13.30 -7.37 12.09
CA GLN A 155 12.26 -7.22 13.12
C GLN A 155 11.20 -6.22 12.70
N LEU A 156 9.96 -6.62 12.84
CA LEU A 156 8.80 -5.74 12.74
C LEU A 156 8.55 -5.13 14.12
N ARG A 157 8.64 -3.80 14.22
CA ARG A 157 8.41 -3.06 15.45
C ARG A 157 7.30 -2.05 15.25
N PHE A 158 6.30 -2.09 16.13
CA PHE A 158 5.24 -1.08 16.19
C PHE A 158 5.37 -0.29 17.48
N ALA A 159 5.23 1.01 17.39
CA ALA A 159 5.07 1.90 18.53
C ALA A 159 3.71 2.59 18.40
N PHE A 160 2.95 2.61 19.47
CA PHE A 160 1.67 3.31 19.54
C PHE A 160 1.77 4.41 20.57
N ASP A 161 1.17 5.56 20.25
CA ASP A 161 0.95 6.60 21.25
C ASP A 161 -0.06 6.07 22.30
N GLY A 162 0.16 6.44 23.56
CA GLY A 162 -0.73 6.03 24.64
C GLY A 162 -2.00 6.86 24.66
N ASP A 163 -1.86 8.16 24.57
CA ASP A 163 -2.94 9.12 24.75
C ASP A 163 -3.76 9.22 23.46
N ALA A 164 -5.09 9.16 23.59
CA ALA A 164 -6.06 9.21 22.49
C ALA A 164 -5.89 8.14 21.38
N VAL A 165 -4.96 7.18 21.54
CA VAL A 165 -4.78 6.05 20.61
C VAL A 165 -5.06 4.71 21.30
N LEU A 166 -4.38 4.43 22.42
CA LEU A 166 -4.60 3.22 23.20
C LEU A 166 -5.57 3.44 24.38
N PHE A 167 -5.57 4.64 24.93
CA PHE A 167 -6.40 5.02 26.06
C PHE A 167 -7.28 6.21 25.69
N SER A 168 -8.52 6.22 26.18
CA SER A 168 -9.44 7.35 25.99
C SER A 168 -9.01 8.53 26.85
N ASP A 169 -9.14 9.74 26.33
CA ASP A 169 -8.97 11.00 27.07
C ASP A 169 -10.18 11.30 28.00
N GLU A 170 -11.16 10.44 28.06
CA GLU A 170 -12.39 10.64 28.88
C GLU A 170 -12.19 10.40 30.39
N ALA A 171 -10.95 10.34 30.87
CA ALA A 171 -10.62 10.08 32.27
C ALA A 171 -10.36 11.36 33.07
N GLU A 172 -11.01 12.48 32.73
CA GLU A 172 -11.08 13.67 33.56
C GLU A 172 -12.50 13.94 34.08
#